data_2c0d30caa986e29915f93a68f4d1de96
#
_entry.id   2c0d30caa986e29915f93a68f4d1de96
#
_cell.length_a   1.000
_cell.length_b   1.000
_cell.length_c   1.000
_cell.angle_alpha   90.00
_cell.angle_beta   90.00
_cell.angle_gamma   90.00
#
_symmetry.space_group_name_H-M   'P 1'
#
loop_
_entity.id
_entity.type
_entity.pdbx_description
1 polymer ?
#
loop_
_entity_poly.entity_id
_entity_poly.type
_entity_poly.pdbx_seq_one_letter_code
_entity_poly.pdbx_strand_id
1 'polypeptide(L)'
;MQNELMLYAGAFAVSISIPIALWSLLAGRDQSNPNINGAITTTTTLRETTLNRSLTERLVAPAVKFVGFRMTRLTPTGWIESRTALLTRAGWGERFTAEQLIGAKIILPVFAFLLAVMRFTSVDRSLRSNMMMLALVVASYLMPDMIVRNRADKRSEALTSELPDFLDQLTISVEAGLSFDAALTRMVKTGDSELNREFGRMLRDTRLGTSRGDALSAVVERTQVDDLKTMVLSLRQSDTLGVPLARSLRVLSTDMREKRRSRAEEKARQLPVKLIFPLALFIMPAMFIVMLAPAVIKFSGSL
;
A
#
# COMPACT_ATOMS: atom_id res chain seq x y z
N MET A 1 1.95 -40.41 -11.80
CA MET A 1 2.32 -39.48 -10.70
C MET A 1 3.06 -38.25 -11.18
N GLN A 2 4.08 -38.31 -12.05
CA GLN A 2 4.79 -37.13 -12.55
C GLN A 2 3.94 -36.24 -13.46
N ASN A 3 3.13 -36.79 -14.34
CA ASN A 3 2.26 -36.02 -15.25
C ASN A 3 1.12 -35.29 -14.51
N GLU A 4 0.65 -35.86 -13.41
CA GLU A 4 -0.32 -35.22 -12.50
C GLU A 4 0.28 -34.00 -11.79
N LEU A 5 1.52 -34.13 -11.30
CA LEU A 5 2.24 -33.04 -10.63
C LEU A 5 2.52 -31.87 -11.57
N MET A 6 2.86 -32.14 -12.84
CA MET A 6 3.03 -31.12 -13.88
C MET A 6 1.70 -30.43 -14.24
N LEU A 7 0.59 -31.16 -14.31
CA LEU A 7 -0.73 -30.60 -14.55
C LEU A 7 -1.19 -29.71 -13.37
N TYR A 8 -0.93 -30.13 -12.12
CA TYR A 8 -1.23 -29.33 -10.93
C TYR A 8 -0.37 -28.07 -10.87
N ALA A 9 0.91 -28.19 -11.16
CA ALA A 9 1.81 -27.03 -11.23
C ALA A 9 1.41 -26.06 -12.34
N GLY A 10 0.99 -26.57 -13.50
CA GLY A 10 0.49 -25.76 -14.62
C GLY A 10 -0.83 -25.03 -14.29
N ALA A 11 -1.82 -25.73 -13.73
CA ALA A 11 -3.09 -25.12 -13.30
C ALA A 11 -2.89 -24.09 -12.16
N PHE A 12 -1.99 -24.36 -11.22
CA PHE A 12 -1.62 -23.44 -10.16
C PHE A 12 -0.88 -22.20 -10.71
N ALA A 13 0.06 -22.41 -11.64
CA ALA A 13 0.77 -21.33 -12.32
C ALA A 13 -0.18 -20.43 -13.14
N VAL A 14 -1.14 -21.00 -13.85
CA VAL A 14 -2.14 -20.24 -14.63
C VAL A 14 -3.11 -19.51 -13.68
N SER A 15 -3.55 -20.14 -12.60
CA SER A 15 -4.46 -19.52 -11.61
C SER A 15 -3.83 -18.38 -10.83
N ILE A 16 -2.51 -18.42 -10.60
CA ILE A 16 -1.74 -17.33 -9.99
C ILE A 16 -1.29 -16.31 -11.03
N SER A 17 -0.97 -16.76 -12.25
CA SER A 17 -0.50 -15.88 -13.34
C SER A 17 -1.57 -14.89 -13.78
N ILE A 18 -2.84 -15.27 -13.82
CA ILE A 18 -3.94 -14.37 -14.24
C ILE A 18 -4.15 -13.23 -13.23
N PRO A 19 -4.29 -13.45 -11.91
CA PRO A 19 -4.33 -12.36 -10.94
C PRO A 19 -3.07 -11.51 -10.91
N ILE A 20 -1.88 -12.13 -11.03
CA ILE A 20 -0.60 -11.42 -11.07
C ILE A 20 -0.47 -10.61 -12.37
N ALA A 21 -0.87 -11.14 -13.52
CA ALA A 21 -0.87 -10.42 -14.79
C ALA A 21 -1.88 -9.26 -14.78
N LEU A 22 -3.07 -9.48 -14.24
CA LEU A 22 -4.06 -8.41 -14.02
C LEU A 22 -3.53 -7.35 -13.04
N TRP A 23 -2.88 -7.78 -11.99
CA TRP A 23 -2.24 -6.88 -11.04
C TRP A 23 -1.02 -6.15 -11.64
N SER A 24 -0.16 -6.82 -12.38
CA SER A 24 0.98 -6.22 -13.10
C SER A 24 0.52 -5.18 -14.11
N LEU A 25 -0.57 -5.43 -14.83
CA LEU A 25 -1.19 -4.48 -15.75
C LEU A 25 -1.84 -3.29 -15.01
N LEU A 26 -2.38 -3.50 -13.81
CA LEU A 26 -2.95 -2.47 -12.97
C LEU A 26 -1.88 -1.70 -12.17
N ALA A 27 -0.83 -2.37 -11.72
CA ALA A 27 0.27 -1.79 -10.92
C ALA A 27 1.42 -1.25 -11.79
N GLY A 28 1.62 -1.78 -12.99
CA GLY A 28 2.78 -1.50 -13.86
C GLY A 28 2.85 -0.09 -14.46
N ARG A 29 1.99 0.84 -14.04
CA ARG A 29 1.96 2.22 -14.53
C ARG A 29 2.45 3.25 -13.52
N ASP A 30 3.35 2.86 -12.64
CA ASP A 30 3.94 3.79 -11.65
C ASP A 30 5.16 4.58 -12.21
N GLN A 31 5.41 4.54 -13.54
CA GLN A 31 6.49 5.26 -14.20
C GLN A 31 5.98 6.17 -15.34
N SER A 32 5.13 7.11 -15.02
CA SER A 32 5.07 8.33 -15.82
C SER A 32 5.04 9.51 -14.85
N ASN A 33 6.25 10.01 -14.53
CA ASN A 33 6.44 11.39 -14.12
C ASN A 33 5.69 12.27 -15.14
N PRO A 34 4.60 12.94 -14.77
CA PRO A 34 4.20 14.09 -15.54
C PRO A 34 5.23 15.17 -15.22
N ASN A 35 6.23 15.27 -16.06
CA ASN A 35 7.17 16.39 -16.10
C ASN A 35 6.32 17.66 -16.16
N ILE A 36 6.20 18.36 -15.03
CA ILE A 36 5.31 19.54 -14.86
C ILE A 36 5.72 20.67 -15.80
N ASN A 37 6.89 20.60 -16.43
CA ASN A 37 7.41 21.55 -17.38
C ASN A 37 6.88 21.36 -18.82
N GLY A 38 6.11 20.30 -19.11
CA GLY A 38 5.55 20.02 -20.44
C GLY A 38 4.08 20.41 -20.63
N ALA A 39 3.40 20.87 -19.60
CA ALA A 39 1.95 21.09 -19.65
C ALA A 39 1.52 22.43 -20.31
N ILE A 40 2.43 23.20 -20.90
CA ILE A 40 2.10 24.48 -21.55
C ILE A 40 2.07 24.35 -23.07
N THR A 41 2.54 23.27 -23.63
CA THR A 41 2.50 23.08 -25.10
C THR A 41 2.17 21.64 -25.42
N THR A 42 0.94 21.36 -25.62
CA THR A 42 0.40 20.59 -26.75
C THR A 42 -1.03 20.17 -26.47
N THR A 43 -1.94 20.71 -27.19
CA THR A 43 -3.21 20.13 -27.62
C THR A 43 -2.93 18.83 -28.39
N THR A 44 -2.37 17.82 -27.75
CA THR A 44 -2.28 16.47 -28.30
C THR A 44 -3.59 15.76 -28.01
N THR A 45 -4.36 15.72 -29.03
CA THR A 45 -5.58 15.00 -29.33
C THR A 45 -5.88 13.85 -28.38
N LEU A 46 -6.99 13.96 -27.67
CA LEU A 46 -7.70 12.91 -26.92
C LEU A 46 -7.86 11.59 -27.73
N ARG A 47 -7.57 11.61 -29.02
CA ARG A 47 -7.67 10.50 -29.95
C ARG A 47 -6.49 9.53 -29.87
N GLU A 48 -5.27 10.00 -29.55
CA GLU A 48 -4.08 9.12 -29.45
C GLU A 48 -4.01 8.35 -28.13
N THR A 49 -4.57 8.90 -27.05
CA THR A 49 -4.63 8.21 -25.75
C THR A 49 -5.63 7.04 -25.74
N THR A 50 -6.58 7.00 -26.67
CA THR A 50 -7.57 5.92 -26.77
C THR A 50 -7.10 4.72 -27.60
N LEU A 51 -6.12 4.90 -28.48
CA LEU A 51 -5.64 3.84 -29.38
C LEU A 51 -4.61 2.89 -28.73
N ASN A 52 -3.94 3.31 -27.66
CA ASN A 52 -2.91 2.52 -26.97
C ASN A 52 -3.43 1.73 -25.75
N ARG A 53 -4.75 1.62 -25.57
CA ARG A 53 -5.32 0.76 -24.51
C ARG A 53 -5.24 -0.70 -24.93
N SER A 54 -4.55 -1.51 -24.13
CA SER A 54 -4.45 -2.96 -24.34
C SER A 54 -5.85 -3.62 -24.40
N LEU A 55 -5.98 -4.69 -25.17
CA LEU A 55 -7.24 -5.43 -25.33
C LEU A 55 -7.85 -5.88 -23.98
N THR A 56 -7.01 -6.15 -22.99
CA THR A 56 -7.41 -6.47 -21.61
C THR A 56 -8.10 -5.31 -20.91
N GLU A 57 -7.68 -4.06 -21.13
CA GLU A 57 -8.35 -2.87 -20.59
C GLU A 57 -9.73 -2.65 -21.22
N ARG A 58 -9.91 -3.04 -22.48
CA ARG A 58 -11.19 -2.89 -23.19
C ARG A 58 -12.24 -3.90 -22.78
N LEU A 59 -11.85 -5.10 -22.36
CA LEU A 59 -12.79 -6.18 -21.99
C LEU A 59 -13.01 -6.30 -20.48
N VAL A 60 -11.95 -6.15 -19.68
CA VAL A 60 -12.04 -6.35 -18.22
C VAL A 60 -12.54 -5.11 -17.48
N ALA A 61 -12.11 -3.90 -17.89
CA ALA A 61 -12.53 -2.68 -17.23
C ALA A 61 -14.06 -2.43 -17.27
N PRO A 62 -14.79 -2.64 -18.40
CA PRO A 62 -16.25 -2.49 -18.41
C PRO A 62 -16.95 -3.57 -17.58
N ALA A 63 -16.47 -4.82 -17.59
CA ALA A 63 -17.04 -5.89 -16.79
C ALA A 63 -16.91 -5.62 -15.28
N VAL A 64 -15.73 -5.18 -14.83
CA VAL A 64 -15.49 -4.80 -13.44
C VAL A 64 -16.34 -3.60 -13.01
N LYS A 65 -16.48 -2.59 -13.87
CA LYS A 65 -17.36 -1.43 -13.62
C LYS A 65 -18.82 -1.81 -13.55
N PHE A 66 -19.30 -2.66 -14.47
CA PHE A 66 -20.70 -3.06 -14.54
C PHE A 66 -21.12 -3.88 -13.32
N VAL A 67 -20.30 -4.86 -12.92
CA VAL A 67 -20.54 -5.67 -11.72
C VAL A 67 -20.42 -4.82 -10.46
N GLY A 68 -19.41 -3.96 -10.37
CA GLY A 68 -19.21 -3.04 -9.25
C GLY A 68 -20.42 -2.12 -9.06
N PHE A 69 -20.91 -1.47 -10.12
CA PHE A 69 -22.06 -0.55 -10.08
C PHE A 69 -23.38 -1.26 -9.68
N ARG A 70 -23.59 -2.50 -10.13
CA ARG A 70 -24.80 -3.27 -9.78
C ARG A 70 -24.78 -3.71 -8.30
N MET A 71 -23.59 -4.02 -7.77
CA MET A 71 -23.41 -4.50 -6.41
C MET A 71 -23.35 -3.38 -5.35
N THR A 72 -23.03 -2.15 -5.72
CA THR A 72 -23.08 -1.02 -4.77
C THR A 72 -24.47 -0.76 -4.22
N ARG A 73 -25.52 -1.11 -4.95
CA ARG A 73 -26.91 -1.05 -4.46
C ARG A 73 -27.23 -2.05 -3.34
N LEU A 74 -26.46 -3.13 -3.25
CA LEU A 74 -26.63 -4.20 -2.24
C LEU A 74 -25.61 -4.08 -1.10
N THR A 75 -24.64 -3.18 -1.23
CA THR A 75 -23.54 -3.02 -0.25
C THR A 75 -23.91 -1.92 0.74
N PRO A 76 -23.81 -2.14 2.07
CA PRO A 76 -24.03 -1.11 3.07
C PRO A 76 -23.11 0.09 2.84
N THR A 77 -23.64 1.30 3.00
CA THR A 77 -22.90 2.58 2.71
C THR A 77 -21.57 2.69 3.45
N GLY A 78 -21.48 2.24 4.70
CA GLY A 78 -20.23 2.26 5.48
C GLY A 78 -19.10 1.39 4.94
N TRP A 79 -19.38 0.38 4.11
CA TRP A 79 -18.37 -0.44 3.46
C TRP A 79 -17.68 0.30 2.30
N ILE A 80 -18.44 1.09 1.56
CA ILE A 80 -17.93 1.88 0.44
C ILE A 80 -17.01 2.98 0.96
N GLU A 81 -17.42 3.67 2.03
CA GLU A 81 -16.61 4.72 2.67
C GLU A 81 -15.27 4.18 3.19
N SER A 82 -15.27 3.04 3.88
CA SER A 82 -14.05 2.40 4.38
C SER A 82 -13.08 2.01 3.25
N ARG A 83 -13.60 1.59 2.10
CA ARG A 83 -12.78 1.22 0.92
C ARG A 83 -12.26 2.44 0.18
N THR A 84 -13.07 3.48 0.09
CA THR A 84 -12.63 4.77 -0.48
C THR A 84 -11.50 5.36 0.37
N ALA A 85 -11.63 5.36 1.69
CA ALA A 85 -10.58 5.81 2.61
C ALA A 85 -9.27 5.01 2.44
N LEU A 86 -9.35 3.68 2.30
CA LEU A 86 -8.19 2.84 2.05
C LEU A 86 -7.51 3.13 0.70
N LEU A 87 -8.28 3.34 -0.37
CA LEU A 87 -7.77 3.69 -1.69
C LEU A 87 -7.09 5.07 -1.67
N THR A 88 -7.70 6.03 -0.99
CA THR A 88 -7.14 7.38 -0.82
C THR A 88 -5.82 7.32 -0.05
N ARG A 89 -5.77 6.57 1.06
CA ARG A 89 -4.56 6.32 1.84
C ARG A 89 -3.48 5.62 1.02
N ALA A 90 -3.84 4.67 0.15
CA ALA A 90 -2.92 4.02 -0.78
C ALA A 90 -2.41 4.94 -1.91
N GLY A 91 -2.98 6.14 -2.07
CA GLY A 91 -2.68 7.08 -3.15
C GLY A 91 -3.33 6.72 -4.49
N TRP A 92 -4.26 5.77 -4.47
CA TRP A 92 -4.94 5.28 -5.66
C TRP A 92 -6.36 5.84 -5.84
N GLY A 93 -6.83 6.68 -4.93
CA GLY A 93 -8.19 7.24 -4.95
C GLY A 93 -8.55 8.04 -6.21
N GLU A 94 -7.55 8.60 -6.93
CA GLU A 94 -7.77 9.28 -8.22
C GLU A 94 -7.83 8.32 -9.41
N ARG A 95 -7.21 7.13 -9.30
CA ARG A 95 -7.08 6.16 -10.39
C ARG A 95 -8.12 5.04 -10.31
N PHE A 96 -8.48 4.64 -9.11
CA PHE A 96 -9.39 3.52 -8.85
C PHE A 96 -10.54 3.97 -7.96
N THR A 97 -11.74 3.63 -8.40
CA THR A 97 -12.96 3.85 -7.62
C THR A 97 -13.19 2.66 -6.67
N ALA A 98 -13.79 2.92 -5.50
CA ALA A 98 -14.18 1.86 -4.56
C ALA A 98 -15.02 0.76 -5.24
N GLU A 99 -15.86 1.13 -6.22
CA GLU A 99 -16.66 0.21 -7.03
C GLU A 99 -15.80 -0.79 -7.83
N GLN A 100 -14.66 -0.33 -8.37
CA GLN A 100 -13.73 -1.21 -9.09
C GLN A 100 -13.05 -2.21 -8.17
N LEU A 101 -12.70 -1.78 -6.95
CA LEU A 101 -12.13 -2.67 -5.94
C LEU A 101 -13.15 -3.74 -5.51
N ILE A 102 -14.41 -3.33 -5.27
CA ILE A 102 -15.51 -4.24 -4.93
C ILE A 102 -15.78 -5.21 -6.10
N GLY A 103 -15.81 -4.70 -7.34
CA GLY A 103 -15.98 -5.51 -8.53
C GLY A 103 -14.87 -6.56 -8.69
N ALA A 104 -13.61 -6.18 -8.50
CA ALA A 104 -12.48 -7.10 -8.53
C ALA A 104 -12.58 -8.17 -7.43
N LYS A 105 -13.02 -7.78 -6.23
CA LYS A 105 -13.21 -8.68 -5.09
C LYS A 105 -14.32 -9.72 -5.30
N ILE A 106 -15.26 -9.47 -6.20
CA ILE A 106 -16.33 -10.41 -6.55
C ILE A 106 -15.93 -11.25 -7.76
N ILE A 107 -15.39 -10.63 -8.80
CA ILE A 107 -15.04 -11.30 -10.06
C ILE A 107 -13.93 -12.32 -9.87
N LEU A 108 -12.88 -12.00 -9.10
CA LEU A 108 -11.74 -12.88 -8.88
C LEU A 108 -12.12 -14.21 -8.20
N PRO A 109 -12.84 -14.23 -7.06
CA PRO A 109 -13.22 -15.50 -6.43
C PRO A 109 -14.30 -16.26 -7.23
N VAL A 110 -15.22 -15.55 -7.93
CA VAL A 110 -16.20 -16.21 -8.82
C VAL A 110 -15.48 -16.93 -9.96
N PHE A 111 -14.49 -16.31 -10.57
CA PHE A 111 -13.67 -16.92 -11.61
C PHE A 111 -12.84 -18.10 -11.05
N ALA A 112 -12.23 -17.95 -9.88
CA ALA A 112 -11.51 -19.02 -9.20
C ALA A 112 -12.45 -20.19 -8.85
N PHE A 113 -13.67 -19.90 -8.40
CA PHE A 113 -14.69 -20.91 -8.11
C PHE A 113 -15.14 -21.65 -9.38
N LEU A 114 -15.36 -20.94 -10.49
CA LEU A 114 -15.73 -21.56 -11.77
C LEU A 114 -14.64 -22.52 -12.26
N LEU A 115 -13.37 -22.12 -12.17
CA LEU A 115 -12.23 -22.99 -12.47
C LEU A 115 -12.18 -24.20 -11.54
N ALA A 116 -12.47 -24.02 -10.25
CA ALA A 116 -12.54 -25.10 -9.28
C ALA A 116 -13.66 -26.11 -9.64
N VAL A 117 -14.84 -25.64 -10.05
CA VAL A 117 -15.97 -26.48 -10.48
C VAL A 117 -15.64 -27.22 -11.77
N MET A 118 -15.08 -26.54 -12.77
CA MET A 118 -14.65 -27.22 -14.03
C MET A 118 -13.65 -28.35 -13.74
N ARG A 119 -12.75 -28.13 -12.83
CA ARG A 119 -11.77 -29.14 -12.44
C ARG A 119 -12.39 -30.29 -11.64
N PHE A 120 -13.35 -29.98 -10.78
CA PHE A 120 -14.07 -30.99 -9.98
C PHE A 120 -14.83 -32.02 -10.83
N THR A 121 -15.26 -31.63 -12.03
CA THR A 121 -15.96 -32.55 -12.98
C THR A 121 -14.99 -33.42 -13.78
N SER A 122 -13.69 -33.12 -13.81
CA SER A 122 -12.75 -33.71 -14.77
C SER A 122 -11.70 -34.66 -14.19
N VAL A 123 -11.48 -34.76 -12.85
CA VAL A 123 -10.37 -35.55 -12.26
C VAL A 123 -10.72 -36.12 -10.87
N ASP A 124 -10.02 -37.21 -10.51
CA ASP A 124 -10.15 -37.96 -9.24
C ASP A 124 -10.25 -37.09 -7.98
N ARG A 125 -11.19 -37.49 -7.11
CA ARG A 125 -11.53 -36.82 -5.84
C ARG A 125 -10.48 -37.06 -4.76
N SER A 126 -9.32 -36.44 -4.87
CA SER A 126 -8.35 -36.42 -3.77
C SER A 126 -8.70 -35.29 -2.79
N LEU A 127 -8.76 -35.61 -1.52
CA LEU A 127 -9.00 -34.63 -0.43
C LEU A 127 -8.02 -33.45 -0.49
N ARG A 128 -6.77 -33.72 -0.87
CA ARG A 128 -5.69 -32.75 -1.04
C ARG A 128 -6.01 -31.73 -2.16
N SER A 129 -6.59 -32.21 -3.27
CA SER A 129 -6.97 -31.35 -4.40
C SER A 129 -8.10 -30.39 -4.02
N ASN A 130 -9.09 -30.87 -3.27
CA ASN A 130 -10.22 -30.05 -2.82
C ASN A 130 -9.79 -28.99 -1.81
N MET A 131 -8.89 -29.30 -0.88
CA MET A 131 -8.33 -28.32 0.07
C MET A 131 -7.51 -27.23 -0.65
N MET A 132 -6.75 -27.61 -1.68
CA MET A 132 -5.96 -26.67 -2.45
C MET A 132 -6.83 -25.71 -3.27
N MET A 133 -7.94 -26.19 -3.82
CA MET A 133 -8.93 -25.37 -4.52
C MET A 133 -9.67 -24.41 -3.59
N LEU A 134 -10.08 -24.89 -2.42
CA LEU A 134 -10.69 -24.04 -1.41
C LEU A 134 -9.72 -22.91 -0.99
N ALA A 135 -8.45 -23.25 -0.75
CA ALA A 135 -7.42 -22.29 -0.42
C ALA A 135 -7.23 -21.24 -1.54
N LEU A 136 -7.30 -21.65 -2.80
CA LEU A 136 -7.22 -20.74 -3.96
C LEU A 136 -8.37 -19.73 -3.99
N VAL A 137 -9.60 -20.19 -3.77
CA VAL A 137 -10.79 -19.30 -3.74
C VAL A 137 -10.67 -18.29 -2.59
N VAL A 138 -10.28 -18.76 -1.40
CA VAL A 138 -10.08 -17.90 -0.23
C VAL A 138 -8.95 -16.88 -0.47
N ALA A 139 -7.83 -17.32 -1.02
CA ALA A 139 -6.71 -16.44 -1.37
C ALA A 139 -7.12 -15.38 -2.40
N SER A 140 -7.87 -15.77 -3.42
CA SER A 140 -8.39 -14.86 -4.46
C SER A 140 -9.32 -13.77 -3.89
N TYR A 141 -10.10 -14.09 -2.85
CA TYR A 141 -10.95 -13.13 -2.15
C TYR A 141 -10.18 -12.15 -1.26
N LEU A 142 -9.11 -12.62 -0.59
CA LEU A 142 -8.32 -11.81 0.35
C LEU A 142 -7.26 -10.94 -0.36
N MET A 143 -6.77 -11.39 -1.52
CA MET A 143 -5.66 -10.79 -2.25
C MET A 143 -5.87 -9.30 -2.58
N PRO A 144 -7.01 -8.84 -3.13
CA PRO A 144 -7.20 -7.43 -3.46
C PRO A 144 -7.08 -6.50 -2.25
N ASP A 145 -7.67 -6.90 -1.12
CA ASP A 145 -7.60 -6.11 0.11
C ASP A 145 -6.17 -6.04 0.67
N MET A 146 -5.45 -7.16 0.65
CA MET A 146 -4.08 -7.25 1.14
C MET A 146 -3.14 -6.37 0.34
N ILE A 147 -3.31 -6.31 -0.99
CA ILE A 147 -2.51 -5.48 -1.87
C ILE A 147 -2.72 -4.00 -1.58
N VAL A 148 -4.00 -3.56 -1.48
CA VAL A 148 -4.30 -2.15 -1.19
C VAL A 148 -3.81 -1.75 0.19
N ARG A 149 -4.00 -2.59 1.21
CA ARG A 149 -3.48 -2.35 2.57
C ARG A 149 -1.97 -2.24 2.59
N ASN A 150 -1.27 -3.20 1.97
CA ASN A 150 0.19 -3.20 1.91
C ASN A 150 0.73 -1.93 1.21
N ARG A 151 0.05 -1.46 0.15
CA ARG A 151 0.40 -0.21 -0.52
C ARG A 151 0.14 1.00 0.37
N ALA A 152 -1.00 1.04 1.06
CA ALA A 152 -1.35 2.10 2.00
C ALA A 152 -0.33 2.19 3.15
N ASP A 153 0.05 1.05 3.71
CA ASP A 153 1.01 0.99 4.82
C ASP A 153 2.43 1.41 4.37
N LYS A 154 2.90 0.93 3.22
CA LYS A 154 4.17 1.37 2.63
C LYS A 154 4.20 2.86 2.34
N ARG A 155 3.09 3.41 1.82
CA ARG A 155 2.98 4.85 1.57
C ARG A 155 2.98 5.65 2.86
N SER A 156 2.25 5.21 3.86
CA SER A 156 2.23 5.82 5.20
C SER A 156 3.61 5.80 5.85
N GLU A 157 4.36 4.69 5.71
CA GLU A 157 5.73 4.57 6.21
C GLU A 157 6.69 5.52 5.46
N ALA A 158 6.57 5.64 4.14
CA ALA A 158 7.35 6.58 3.34
C ALA A 158 7.09 8.03 3.80
N LEU A 159 5.82 8.46 3.88
CA LEU A 159 5.45 9.78 4.36
C LEU A 159 5.99 10.08 5.76
N THR A 160 5.89 9.11 6.67
CA THR A 160 6.40 9.24 8.05
C THR A 160 7.93 9.35 8.10
N SER A 161 8.64 8.62 7.25
CA SER A 161 10.10 8.64 7.20
C SER A 161 10.68 9.90 6.56
N GLU A 162 9.96 10.48 5.60
CA GLU A 162 10.34 11.72 4.89
C GLU A 162 10.05 12.99 5.72
N LEU A 163 9.06 12.92 6.64
CA LEU A 163 8.56 14.08 7.37
C LEU A 163 9.61 14.87 8.16
N PRO A 164 10.57 14.24 8.88
CA PRO A 164 11.59 15.00 9.60
C PRO A 164 12.47 15.84 8.67
N ASP A 165 12.96 15.23 7.58
CA ASP A 165 13.85 15.91 6.62
C ASP A 165 13.09 17.02 5.87
N PHE A 166 11.80 16.81 5.61
CA PHE A 166 10.92 17.82 5.03
C PHE A 166 10.72 19.02 5.96
N LEU A 167 10.45 18.77 7.25
CA LEU A 167 10.30 19.83 8.25
C LEU A 167 11.59 20.62 8.47
N ASP A 168 12.72 19.95 8.44
CA ASP A 168 14.03 20.61 8.54
C ASP A 168 14.26 21.60 7.40
N GLN A 169 14.03 21.17 6.15
CA GLN A 169 14.18 22.03 4.99
C GLN A 169 13.18 23.18 5.00
N LEU A 170 11.93 22.92 5.42
CA LEU A 170 10.90 23.93 5.55
C LEU A 170 11.29 24.97 6.61
N THR A 171 11.75 24.52 7.78
CA THR A 171 12.19 25.38 8.89
C THR A 171 13.32 26.29 8.43
N ILE A 172 14.38 25.74 7.82
CA ILE A 172 15.51 26.51 7.30
C ILE A 172 15.05 27.57 6.29
N SER A 173 14.12 27.19 5.40
CA SER A 173 13.61 28.12 4.38
C SER A 173 12.81 29.27 4.98
N VAL A 174 12.00 28.99 6.00
CA VAL A 174 11.20 30.03 6.69
C VAL A 174 12.10 30.90 7.58
N GLU A 175 13.10 30.33 8.25
CA GLU A 175 14.09 31.07 9.02
C GLU A 175 14.97 31.98 8.15
N ALA A 176 15.20 31.57 6.90
CA ALA A 176 15.87 32.41 5.89
C ALA A 176 14.98 33.55 5.34
N GLY A 177 13.75 33.71 5.86
CA GLY A 177 12.86 34.79 5.53
C GLY A 177 11.84 34.50 4.41
N LEU A 178 11.75 33.25 3.94
CA LEU A 178 10.69 32.88 3.00
C LEU A 178 9.35 32.77 3.73
N SER A 179 8.27 33.20 3.10
CA SER A 179 6.94 32.87 3.62
C SER A 179 6.71 31.34 3.56
N PHE A 180 5.83 30.83 4.42
CA PHE A 180 5.50 29.40 4.46
C PHE A 180 5.11 28.84 3.08
N ASP A 181 4.25 29.54 2.36
CA ASP A 181 3.80 29.12 1.04
C ASP A 181 4.90 29.16 -0.04
N ALA A 182 5.82 30.15 0.06
CA ALA A 182 6.98 30.25 -0.81
C ALA A 182 7.97 29.10 -0.53
N ALA A 183 8.22 28.80 0.73
CA ALA A 183 9.06 27.68 1.15
C ALA A 183 8.49 26.34 0.66
N LEU A 184 7.18 26.06 0.89
CA LEU A 184 6.50 24.88 0.37
C LEU A 184 6.56 24.80 -1.16
N THR A 185 6.31 25.92 -1.86
CA THR A 185 6.38 25.96 -3.33
C THR A 185 7.77 25.58 -3.83
N ARG A 186 8.82 26.08 -3.17
CA ARG A 186 10.21 25.71 -3.49
C ARG A 186 10.45 24.22 -3.31
N MET A 187 10.04 23.65 -2.18
CA MET A 187 10.24 22.24 -1.87
C MET A 187 9.50 21.32 -2.86
N VAL A 188 8.26 21.65 -3.18
CA VAL A 188 7.45 20.91 -4.17
C VAL A 188 8.06 20.95 -5.57
N LYS A 189 8.74 22.06 -5.95
CA LYS A 189 9.42 22.15 -7.25
C LYS A 189 10.74 21.37 -7.30
N THR A 190 11.44 21.27 -6.18
CA THR A 190 12.79 20.68 -6.12
C THR A 190 12.75 19.19 -5.79
N GLY A 191 11.77 18.75 -5.00
CA GLY A 191 11.66 17.38 -4.53
C GLY A 191 10.61 16.57 -5.27
N ASP A 192 10.84 15.26 -5.38
CA ASP A 192 9.92 14.29 -6.02
C ASP A 192 9.41 13.22 -5.02
N SER A 193 9.37 13.57 -3.73
CA SER A 193 8.89 12.65 -2.71
C SER A 193 7.36 12.56 -2.66
N GLU A 194 6.82 11.51 -2.01
CA GLU A 194 5.38 11.39 -1.78
C GLU A 194 4.82 12.58 -0.99
N LEU A 195 5.60 13.09 -0.05
CA LEU A 195 5.24 14.24 0.77
C LEU A 195 5.17 15.50 -0.07
N ASN A 196 6.13 15.71 -0.98
CA ASN A 196 6.11 16.84 -1.92
C ASN A 196 4.90 16.80 -2.84
N ARG A 197 4.48 15.62 -3.28
CA ARG A 197 3.27 15.45 -4.11
C ARG A 197 2.01 15.84 -3.34
N GLU A 198 1.87 15.45 -2.07
CA GLU A 198 0.71 15.82 -1.24
C GLU A 198 0.66 17.32 -0.94
N PHE A 199 1.79 17.94 -0.59
CA PHE A 199 1.85 19.40 -0.42
C PHE A 199 1.68 20.15 -1.74
N GLY A 200 2.09 19.56 -2.85
CA GLY A 200 1.80 20.10 -4.18
C GLY A 200 0.31 20.13 -4.49
N ARG A 201 -0.46 19.14 -4.05
CA ARG A 201 -1.93 19.14 -4.12
C ARG A 201 -2.52 20.22 -3.23
N MET A 202 -2.07 20.29 -1.98
CA MET A 202 -2.48 21.32 -1.03
C MET A 202 -2.28 22.74 -1.60
N LEU A 203 -1.13 23.02 -2.22
CA LEU A 203 -0.86 24.32 -2.85
C LEU A 203 -1.79 24.59 -4.04
N ARG A 204 -2.15 23.56 -4.82
CA ARG A 204 -3.14 23.71 -5.90
C ARG A 204 -4.52 24.04 -5.36
N ASP A 205 -4.96 23.31 -4.33
CA ASP A 205 -6.26 23.52 -3.68
C ASP A 205 -6.37 24.95 -3.11
N THR A 206 -5.29 25.45 -2.50
CA THR A 206 -5.22 26.84 -2.00
C THR A 206 -5.29 27.86 -3.12
N ARG A 207 -4.63 27.62 -4.26
CA ARG A 207 -4.72 28.50 -5.44
C ARG A 207 -6.11 28.52 -6.07
N LEU A 208 -6.88 27.45 -5.89
CA LEU A 208 -8.27 27.35 -6.34
C LEU A 208 -9.27 27.99 -5.35
N GLY A 209 -8.78 28.58 -4.24
CA GLY A 209 -9.58 29.32 -3.28
C GLY A 209 -9.92 28.57 -1.99
N THR A 210 -9.42 27.34 -1.81
CA THR A 210 -9.58 26.65 -0.53
C THR A 210 -8.73 27.34 0.54
N SER A 211 -9.28 27.51 1.75
CA SER A 211 -8.52 28.08 2.87
C SER A 211 -7.27 27.22 3.18
N ARG A 212 -6.17 27.86 3.62
CA ARG A 212 -4.95 27.13 4.01
C ARG A 212 -5.24 26.03 5.06
N GLY A 213 -6.06 26.36 6.06
CA GLY A 213 -6.43 25.42 7.13
C GLY A 213 -7.19 24.21 6.62
N ASP A 214 -8.10 24.40 5.67
CA ASP A 214 -8.87 23.31 5.06
C ASP A 214 -8.01 22.48 4.11
N ALA A 215 -7.16 23.13 3.31
CA ALA A 215 -6.22 22.46 2.43
C ALA A 215 -5.22 21.59 3.19
N LEU A 216 -4.71 22.05 4.35
CA LEU A 216 -3.87 21.27 5.25
C LEU A 216 -4.66 20.10 5.87
N SER A 217 -5.91 20.32 6.28
CA SER A 217 -6.77 19.26 6.82
C SER A 217 -7.02 18.17 5.78
N ALA A 218 -7.23 18.55 4.51
CA ALA A 218 -7.38 17.60 3.42
C ALA A 218 -6.13 16.72 3.20
N VAL A 219 -4.92 17.24 3.46
CA VAL A 219 -3.69 16.41 3.44
C VAL A 219 -3.78 15.32 4.50
N VAL A 220 -4.20 15.65 5.73
CA VAL A 220 -4.35 14.68 6.83
C VAL A 220 -5.40 13.62 6.49
N GLU A 221 -6.55 14.03 5.96
CA GLU A 221 -7.62 13.12 5.56
C GLU A 221 -7.19 12.14 4.47
N ARG A 222 -6.40 12.62 3.48
CA ARG A 222 -5.90 11.79 2.39
C ARG A 222 -4.80 10.82 2.82
N THR A 223 -3.93 11.23 3.73
CA THR A 223 -2.74 10.44 4.11
C THR A 223 -2.99 9.56 5.32
N GLN A 224 -3.83 9.99 6.26
CA GLN A 224 -4.12 9.33 7.54
C GLN A 224 -2.85 8.98 8.33
N VAL A 225 -1.82 9.85 8.28
CA VAL A 225 -0.57 9.72 9.02
C VAL A 225 -0.64 10.57 10.29
N ASP A 226 -0.47 9.94 11.45
CA ASP A 226 -0.61 10.61 12.76
C ASP A 226 0.40 11.75 12.96
N ASP A 227 1.63 11.59 12.47
CA ASP A 227 2.63 12.63 12.57
C ASP A 227 2.28 13.86 11.72
N LEU A 228 1.73 13.66 10.52
CA LEU A 228 1.19 14.75 9.69
C LEU A 228 0.00 15.44 10.34
N LYS A 229 -0.87 14.66 10.99
CA LYS A 229 -1.98 15.22 11.75
C LYS A 229 -1.49 16.13 12.89
N THR A 230 -0.49 15.68 13.64
CA THR A 230 0.12 16.47 14.73
C THR A 230 0.74 17.75 14.17
N MET A 231 1.49 17.67 13.06
CA MET A 231 2.07 18.83 12.38
C MET A 231 0.99 19.83 11.96
N VAL A 232 -0.04 19.39 11.28
CA VAL A 232 -1.12 20.26 10.77
C VAL A 232 -1.88 20.93 11.91
N LEU A 233 -2.17 20.19 12.99
CA LEU A 233 -2.81 20.76 14.18
C LEU A 233 -1.96 21.85 14.82
N SER A 234 -0.65 21.63 14.97
CA SER A 234 0.28 22.61 15.54
C SER A 234 0.41 23.85 14.65
N LEU A 235 0.47 23.68 13.32
CA LEU A 235 0.51 24.81 12.38
C LEU A 235 -0.78 25.65 12.44
N ARG A 236 -1.95 25.00 12.43
CA ARG A 236 -3.25 25.69 12.56
C ARG A 236 -3.36 26.44 13.87
N GLN A 237 -2.90 25.85 14.96
CA GLN A 237 -2.89 26.50 16.27
C GLN A 237 -1.96 27.74 16.28
N SER A 238 -0.80 27.64 15.63
CA SER A 238 0.13 28.77 15.51
C SER A 238 -0.46 29.91 14.69
N ASP A 239 -1.15 29.60 13.58
CA ASP A 239 -1.86 30.60 12.76
C ASP A 239 -2.95 31.31 13.57
N THR A 240 -3.71 30.56 14.39
CA THR A 240 -4.80 31.12 15.20
C THR A 240 -4.31 32.00 16.36
N LEU A 241 -3.19 31.61 16.98
CA LEU A 241 -2.61 32.29 18.14
C LEU A 241 -1.65 33.42 17.74
N GLY A 242 -1.38 33.62 16.45
CA GLY A 242 -0.42 34.61 15.95
C GLY A 242 1.05 34.32 16.35
N VAL A 243 1.37 33.05 16.67
CA VAL A 243 2.74 32.64 17.00
C VAL A 243 3.57 32.57 15.72
N PRO A 244 4.85 33.04 15.72
CA PRO A 244 5.71 32.92 14.56
C PRO A 244 5.84 31.46 14.09
N LEU A 245 5.43 31.17 12.86
CA LEU A 245 5.46 29.81 12.26
C LEU A 245 6.87 29.18 12.31
N ALA A 246 7.92 29.99 12.16
CA ALA A 246 9.30 29.53 12.25
C ALA A 246 9.60 28.83 13.59
N ARG A 247 9.08 29.38 14.70
CA ARG A 247 9.27 28.79 16.03
C ARG A 247 8.53 27.44 16.14
N SER A 248 7.31 27.37 15.67
CA SER A 248 6.50 26.15 15.71
C SER A 248 7.10 25.06 14.82
N LEU A 249 7.60 25.43 13.63
CA LEU A 249 8.29 24.50 12.73
C LEU A 249 9.57 23.95 13.35
N ARG A 250 10.36 24.79 14.04
CA ARG A 250 11.58 24.35 14.72
C ARG A 250 11.29 23.32 15.82
N VAL A 251 10.26 23.56 16.63
CA VAL A 251 9.85 22.62 17.68
C VAL A 251 9.39 21.30 17.05
N LEU A 252 8.55 21.37 16.01
CA LEU A 252 8.05 20.19 15.29
C LEU A 252 9.20 19.39 14.64
N SER A 253 10.16 20.07 14.00
CA SER A 253 11.32 19.43 13.40
C SER A 253 12.13 18.65 14.43
N THR A 254 12.40 19.27 15.60
CA THR A 254 13.12 18.62 16.71
C THR A 254 12.36 17.41 17.24
N ASP A 255 11.06 17.54 17.47
CA ASP A 255 10.19 16.45 17.95
C ASP A 255 10.17 15.27 16.93
N MET A 256 10.09 15.55 15.64
CA MET A 256 10.09 14.51 14.61
C MET A 256 11.42 13.78 14.47
N ARG A 257 12.56 14.49 14.67
CA ARG A 257 13.89 13.87 14.74
C ARG A 257 13.98 12.92 15.95
N GLU A 258 13.48 13.35 17.11
CA GLU A 258 13.49 12.51 18.31
C GLU A 258 12.59 11.28 18.16
N LYS A 259 11.40 11.44 17.57
CA LYS A 259 10.53 10.31 17.22
C LYS A 259 11.19 9.33 16.24
N ARG A 260 11.91 9.85 15.22
CA ARG A 260 12.67 9.00 14.27
C ARG A 260 13.74 8.19 15.01
N ARG A 261 14.49 8.83 15.91
CA ARG A 261 15.48 8.16 16.74
C ARG A 261 14.86 7.10 17.66
N SER A 262 13.79 7.44 18.35
CA SER A 262 13.08 6.53 19.26
C SER A 262 12.58 5.29 18.52
N ARG A 263 11.99 5.45 17.32
CA ARG A 263 11.57 4.32 16.47
C ARG A 263 12.75 3.43 16.04
N ALA A 264 13.91 4.02 15.75
CA ALA A 264 15.11 3.26 15.40
C ALA A 264 15.63 2.48 16.62
N GLU A 265 15.64 3.08 17.79
CA GLU A 265 16.02 2.42 19.05
C GLU A 265 15.03 1.29 19.41
N GLU A 266 13.74 1.49 19.22
CA GLU A 266 12.73 0.46 19.45
C GLU A 266 12.93 -0.75 18.53
N LYS A 267 13.17 -0.52 17.24
CA LYS A 267 13.50 -1.59 16.29
C LYS A 267 14.78 -2.31 16.71
N ALA A 268 15.80 -1.59 17.16
CA ALA A 268 17.05 -2.18 17.64
C ALA A 268 16.86 -3.05 18.90
N ARG A 269 16.02 -2.62 19.85
CA ARG A 269 15.70 -3.39 21.06
C ARG A 269 14.96 -4.70 20.77
N GLN A 270 14.24 -4.80 19.66
CA GLN A 270 13.53 -6.00 19.25
C GLN A 270 14.46 -7.06 18.64
N LEU A 271 15.67 -6.68 18.17
CA LEU A 271 16.60 -7.60 17.52
C LEU A 271 17.06 -8.75 18.42
N PRO A 272 17.49 -8.52 19.68
CA PRO A 272 17.88 -9.62 20.57
C PRO A 272 16.76 -10.62 20.77
N VAL A 273 15.52 -10.15 20.99
CA VAL A 273 14.36 -11.03 21.21
C VAL A 273 14.06 -11.87 19.96
N LYS A 274 14.16 -11.28 18.76
CA LYS A 274 13.97 -12.00 17.50
C LYS A 274 15.06 -13.04 17.23
N LEU A 275 16.27 -12.84 17.76
CA LEU A 275 17.38 -13.79 17.62
C LEU A 275 17.24 -14.99 18.55
N ILE A 276 16.56 -14.85 19.70
CA ILE A 276 16.35 -15.96 20.66
C ILE A 276 15.52 -17.07 20.02
N PHE A 277 14.53 -16.74 19.19
CA PHE A 277 13.64 -17.73 18.57
C PHE A 277 14.38 -18.72 17.65
N PRO A 278 15.17 -18.28 16.64
CA PRO A 278 15.99 -19.20 15.85
C PRO A 278 17.02 -19.94 16.68
N LEU A 279 17.64 -19.26 17.64
CA LEU A 279 18.63 -19.88 18.52
C LEU A 279 18.02 -21.03 19.32
N ALA A 280 16.87 -20.82 19.96
CA ALA A 280 16.15 -21.85 20.69
C ALA A 280 15.69 -22.98 19.75
N LEU A 281 15.19 -22.67 18.55
CA LEU A 281 14.71 -23.66 17.59
C LEU A 281 15.82 -24.60 17.09
N PHE A 282 17.05 -24.10 16.93
CA PHE A 282 18.17 -24.91 16.44
C PHE A 282 18.99 -25.55 17.56
N ILE A 283 19.21 -24.86 18.68
CA ILE A 283 20.01 -25.40 19.79
C ILE A 283 19.24 -26.47 20.54
N MET A 284 17.94 -26.27 20.78
CA MET A 284 17.15 -27.24 21.56
C MET A 284 17.14 -28.63 20.93
N PRO A 285 16.85 -28.86 19.63
CA PRO A 285 16.92 -30.17 19.01
C PRO A 285 18.34 -30.77 19.05
N ALA A 286 19.36 -29.93 18.80
CA ALA A 286 20.75 -30.40 18.85
C ALA A 286 21.14 -30.91 20.24
N MET A 287 20.76 -30.18 21.30
CA MET A 287 20.97 -30.63 22.68
C MET A 287 20.22 -31.93 22.99
N PHE A 288 18.96 -32.07 22.53
CA PHE A 288 18.22 -33.32 22.71
C PHE A 288 18.88 -34.48 22.01
N ILE A 289 19.40 -34.33 20.80
CA ILE A 289 20.11 -35.37 20.08
C ILE A 289 21.37 -35.79 20.85
N VAL A 290 22.18 -34.85 21.32
CA VAL A 290 23.39 -35.12 22.07
C VAL A 290 23.07 -35.81 23.40
N MET A 291 22.01 -35.40 24.09
CA MET A 291 21.62 -35.93 25.37
C MET A 291 21.01 -37.36 25.26
N LEU A 292 20.22 -37.59 24.19
CA LEU A 292 19.55 -38.89 23.99
C LEU A 292 20.44 -39.92 23.28
N ALA A 293 21.46 -39.48 22.51
CA ALA A 293 22.35 -40.37 21.75
C ALA A 293 22.95 -41.51 22.62
N PRO A 294 23.52 -41.28 23.82
CA PRO A 294 24.07 -42.35 24.63
C PRO A 294 23.00 -43.31 25.16
N ALA A 295 21.79 -42.83 25.43
CA ALA A 295 20.68 -43.66 25.86
C ALA A 295 20.19 -44.59 24.72
N VAL A 296 20.07 -44.05 23.50
CA VAL A 296 19.69 -44.82 22.32
C VAL A 296 20.74 -45.88 21.97
N ILE A 297 22.04 -45.56 22.05
CA ILE A 297 23.13 -46.49 21.78
C ILE A 297 23.14 -47.64 22.81
N LYS A 298 22.94 -47.36 24.09
CA LYS A 298 22.85 -48.41 25.13
C LYS A 298 21.64 -49.32 24.93
N PHE A 299 20.49 -48.78 24.55
CA PHE A 299 19.28 -49.55 24.28
C PHE A 299 19.41 -50.42 23.02
N SER A 300 20.03 -49.92 21.96
CA SER A 300 20.27 -50.65 20.71
C SER A 300 21.33 -51.74 20.85
N GLY A 301 22.26 -51.59 21.77
CA GLY A 301 23.29 -52.62 22.04
C GLY A 301 22.87 -53.72 23.05
N SER A 302 21.67 -53.60 23.63
CA SER A 302 21.11 -54.62 24.56
C SER A 302 20.03 -55.52 23.93
N LEU A 303 19.74 -55.33 22.63
CA LEU A 303 18.92 -56.20 21.78
C LEU A 303 19.81 -57.03 20.85
#